data_b16943bbe8f80c3722c1eef503a18de5
#
_entry.id   b16943bbe8f80c3722c1eef503a18de5
#
_cell.length_a   1.000
_cell.length_b   1.000
_cell.length_c   1.000
_cell.angle_alpha   90.00
_cell.angle_beta   90.00
_cell.angle_gamma   90.00
#
_symmetry.space_group_name_H-M   'P 1'
#
loop_
_entity.id
_entity.type
_entity.pdbx_description
1 polymer ?
#
loop_
_entity_poly.entity_id
_entity_poly.type
_entity_poly.pdbx_seq_one_letter_code
_entity_poly.pdbx_strand_id
1 'polypeptide(L)'
;MDPLDPQIWLALVAIAHALMGIIIPTDWSKSSNKAMGGYFLLTSVTMLYAAFMMEGEEQARLALVIAGPVWVWFIISIVMKLEITMGKEPMMMNWKDNAVPLLLWGLLALSGLLESGWI
;
A
#
# COMPACT_ATOMS: atom_id res chain seq x y z
N MET A 1 15.21 17.28 7.36
CA MET A 1 14.43 16.23 6.62
C MET A 1 12.96 16.38 6.96
N ASP A 2 12.13 16.50 5.95
CA ASP A 2 10.68 16.58 6.16
C ASP A 2 10.13 15.17 6.47
N PRO A 3 9.51 14.96 7.64
CA PRO A 3 8.94 13.65 7.98
C PRO A 3 7.78 13.22 7.07
N LEU A 4 7.20 14.13 6.29
CA LEU A 4 6.16 13.82 5.31
C LEU A 4 6.69 13.93 3.87
N ASP A 5 7.95 13.61 3.65
CA ASP A 5 8.54 13.54 2.32
C ASP A 5 7.99 12.31 1.57
N PRO A 6 7.35 12.49 0.41
CA PRO A 6 6.79 11.36 -0.35
C PRO A 6 7.82 10.28 -0.70
N GLN A 7 9.09 10.65 -0.94
CA GLN A 7 10.15 9.68 -1.23
C GLN A 7 10.31 8.67 -0.08
N ILE A 8 10.33 9.16 1.15
CA ILE A 8 10.50 8.32 2.33
C ILE A 8 9.32 7.36 2.46
N TRP A 9 8.10 7.88 2.34
CA TRP A 9 6.88 7.07 2.51
C TRP A 9 6.70 6.09 1.37
N LEU A 10 7.02 6.48 0.13
CA LEU A 10 7.00 5.55 -1.01
C LEU A 10 7.93 4.36 -0.77
N ALA A 11 9.16 4.61 -0.34
CA ALA A 11 10.13 3.55 -0.06
C ALA A 11 9.68 2.67 1.10
N LEU A 12 9.23 3.29 2.18
CA LEU A 12 8.82 2.58 3.40
C LEU A 12 7.59 1.71 3.16
N VAL A 13 6.56 2.25 2.52
CA VAL A 13 5.34 1.52 2.20
C VAL A 13 5.62 0.43 1.16
N ALA A 14 6.50 0.69 0.19
CA ALA A 14 6.90 -0.31 -0.79
C ALA A 14 7.55 -1.53 -0.12
N ILE A 15 8.46 -1.31 0.81
CA ILE A 15 9.13 -2.39 1.54
C ILE A 15 8.11 -3.15 2.40
N ALA A 16 7.28 -2.45 3.15
CA ALA A 16 6.25 -3.08 3.98
C ALA A 16 5.27 -3.90 3.14
N HIS A 17 4.84 -3.36 1.99
CA HIS A 17 3.91 -4.03 1.09
C HIS A 17 4.53 -5.28 0.45
N ALA A 18 5.80 -5.22 0.05
CA ALA A 18 6.53 -6.38 -0.46
C ALA A 18 6.64 -7.48 0.59
N LEU A 19 6.99 -7.12 1.83
CA LEU A 19 7.07 -8.08 2.92
C LEU A 19 5.72 -8.73 3.20
N MET A 20 4.63 -7.97 3.17
CA MET A 20 3.29 -8.52 3.34
C MET A 20 2.93 -9.50 2.20
N GLY A 21 3.33 -9.19 0.97
CA GLY A 21 3.12 -10.08 -0.18
C GLY A 21 3.88 -11.39 -0.09
N ILE A 22 5.00 -11.42 0.66
CA ILE A 22 5.81 -12.63 0.86
C ILE A 22 5.35 -13.41 2.09
N ILE A 23 5.00 -12.71 3.18
CA ILE A 23 4.74 -13.32 4.48
C ILE A 23 3.29 -13.80 4.62
N ILE A 24 2.30 -12.99 4.19
CA ILE A 24 0.88 -13.30 4.40
C ILE A 24 0.45 -14.56 3.63
N PRO A 25 0.80 -14.76 2.34
CA PRO A 25 0.45 -16.01 1.66
C PRO A 25 1.26 -17.17 2.23
N THR A 26 0.76 -17.77 3.28
CA THR A 26 1.46 -18.88 3.96
C THR A 26 1.48 -20.18 3.15
N ASP A 27 0.62 -20.29 2.14
CA ASP A 27 0.56 -21.45 1.27
C ASP A 27 0.73 -21.03 -0.19
N TRP A 28 1.97 -21.01 -0.66
CA TRP A 28 2.33 -20.64 -2.02
C TRP A 28 1.95 -21.67 -3.07
N SER A 29 1.45 -22.85 -2.66
CA SER A 29 0.93 -23.85 -3.60
C SER A 29 -0.41 -23.41 -4.20
N LYS A 30 -1.16 -22.55 -3.51
CA LYS A 30 -2.44 -22.06 -4.00
C LYS A 30 -2.24 -20.96 -5.04
N SER A 31 -2.90 -21.11 -6.18
CA SER A 31 -2.84 -20.15 -7.29
C SER A 31 -3.24 -18.74 -6.87
N SER A 32 -4.31 -18.60 -6.08
CA SER A 32 -4.77 -17.29 -5.59
C SER A 32 -3.74 -16.59 -4.71
N ASN A 33 -3.03 -17.33 -3.86
CA ASN A 33 -1.99 -16.78 -3.00
C ASN A 33 -0.78 -16.30 -3.81
N LYS A 34 -0.40 -17.05 -4.84
CA LYS A 34 0.66 -16.63 -5.77
C LYS A 34 0.26 -15.35 -6.51
N ALA A 35 -0.96 -15.29 -7.01
CA ALA A 35 -1.46 -14.11 -7.72
C ALA A 35 -1.44 -12.88 -6.82
N MET A 36 -1.95 -12.97 -5.60
CA MET A 36 -1.97 -11.84 -4.67
C MET A 36 -0.57 -11.40 -4.28
N GLY A 37 0.31 -12.34 -3.97
CA GLY A 37 1.71 -12.04 -3.65
C GLY A 37 2.40 -11.35 -4.81
N GLY A 38 2.18 -11.81 -6.03
CA GLY A 38 2.71 -11.20 -7.25
C GLY A 38 2.23 -9.76 -7.43
N TYR A 39 0.94 -9.49 -7.23
CA TYR A 39 0.41 -8.12 -7.31
C TYR A 39 1.03 -7.21 -6.26
N PHE A 40 1.24 -7.70 -5.03
CA PHE A 40 1.90 -6.94 -3.98
C PHE A 40 3.34 -6.57 -4.38
N LEU A 41 4.08 -7.52 -4.92
CA LEU A 41 5.46 -7.29 -5.37
C LEU A 41 5.52 -6.32 -6.54
N LEU A 42 4.63 -6.44 -7.52
CA LEU A 42 4.56 -5.52 -8.65
C LEU A 42 4.23 -4.09 -8.21
N THR A 43 3.27 -3.94 -7.31
CA THR A 43 2.94 -2.62 -6.74
C THR A 43 4.12 -2.02 -6.01
N SER A 44 4.85 -2.84 -5.24
CA SER A 44 6.06 -2.40 -4.53
C SER A 44 7.15 -1.94 -5.48
N VAL A 45 7.37 -2.64 -6.59
CA VAL A 45 8.33 -2.22 -7.62
C VAL A 45 7.96 -0.85 -8.20
N THR A 46 6.68 -0.64 -8.48
CA THR A 46 6.18 0.64 -8.98
C THR A 46 6.46 1.77 -7.97
N MET A 47 6.20 1.53 -6.70
CA MET A 47 6.46 2.52 -5.65
C MET A 47 7.95 2.79 -5.46
N LEU A 48 8.80 1.77 -5.55
CA LEU A 48 10.26 1.93 -5.47
C LEU A 48 10.79 2.74 -6.65
N TYR A 49 10.26 2.50 -7.85
CA TYR A 49 10.60 3.31 -9.01
C TYR A 49 10.25 4.79 -8.76
N ALA A 50 9.04 5.05 -8.28
CA ALA A 50 8.61 6.41 -7.97
C ALA A 50 9.48 7.05 -6.88
N ALA A 51 9.91 6.27 -5.87
CA ALA A 51 10.73 6.77 -4.78
C ALA A 51 12.12 7.21 -5.24
N PHE A 52 12.76 6.45 -6.13
CA PHE A 52 14.17 6.65 -6.47
C PHE A 52 14.40 7.23 -7.86
N MET A 53 13.44 7.13 -8.76
CA MET A 53 13.59 7.60 -10.15
C MET A 53 12.74 8.83 -10.47
N MET A 54 11.92 9.28 -9.54
CA MET A 54 11.09 10.47 -9.67
C MET A 54 11.38 11.45 -8.53
N GLU A 55 11.03 12.71 -8.74
CA GLU A 55 11.21 13.76 -7.75
C GLU A 55 10.16 14.85 -7.89
N GLY A 56 10.05 15.70 -6.86
CA GLY A 56 9.20 16.87 -6.88
C GLY A 56 7.71 16.55 -6.93
N GLU A 57 6.96 17.42 -7.58
CA GLU A 57 5.50 17.29 -7.67
C GLU A 57 5.04 16.03 -8.38
N GLU A 58 5.77 15.58 -9.39
CA GLU A 58 5.41 14.35 -10.12
C GLU A 58 5.46 13.12 -9.20
N GLN A 59 6.52 13.02 -8.40
CA GLN A 59 6.65 11.96 -7.41
C GLN A 59 5.50 12.01 -6.40
N ALA A 60 5.20 13.21 -5.89
CA ALA A 60 4.14 13.41 -4.91
C ALA A 60 2.75 13.07 -5.47
N ARG A 61 2.49 13.48 -6.69
CA ARG A 61 1.22 13.19 -7.38
C ARG A 61 1.04 11.69 -7.61
N LEU A 62 2.10 11.01 -8.02
CA LEU A 62 2.05 9.57 -8.21
C LEU A 62 1.84 8.85 -6.88
N ALA A 63 2.50 9.29 -5.81
CA ALA A 63 2.28 8.76 -4.47
C ALA A 63 0.81 8.87 -4.06
N LEU A 64 0.20 10.04 -4.28
CA LEU A 64 -1.22 10.26 -3.97
C LEU A 64 -2.13 9.38 -4.82
N VAL A 65 -1.87 9.27 -6.11
CA VAL A 65 -2.69 8.48 -7.04
C VAL A 65 -2.61 6.99 -6.74
N ILE A 66 -1.47 6.51 -6.26
CA ILE A 66 -1.32 5.12 -5.82
C ILE A 66 -1.99 4.91 -4.46
N ALA A 67 -1.65 5.74 -3.48
CA ALA A 67 -2.03 5.50 -2.09
C ALA A 67 -3.46 5.93 -1.76
N GLY A 68 -3.95 6.99 -2.38
CA GLY A 68 -5.29 7.51 -2.11
C GLY A 68 -6.39 6.48 -2.36
N PRO A 69 -6.50 5.93 -3.58
CA PRO A 69 -7.47 4.89 -3.88
C PRO A 69 -7.31 3.63 -3.04
N VAL A 70 -6.08 3.20 -2.76
CA VAL A 70 -5.83 2.04 -1.90
C VAL A 70 -6.37 2.30 -0.49
N TRP A 71 -6.09 3.46 0.07
CA TRP A 71 -6.56 3.82 1.40
C TRP A 71 -8.09 3.87 1.48
N VAL A 72 -8.72 4.49 0.50
CA VAL A 72 -10.19 4.56 0.42
C VAL A 72 -10.78 3.15 0.31
N TRP A 73 -10.19 2.30 -0.51
CA TRP A 73 -10.66 0.93 -0.68
C TRP A 73 -10.50 0.09 0.60
N PHE A 74 -9.44 0.30 1.36
CA PHE A 74 -9.30 -0.31 2.68
C PHE A 74 -10.47 0.06 3.59
N ILE A 75 -10.82 1.35 3.66
CA ILE A 75 -11.92 1.81 4.50
C ILE A 75 -13.24 1.19 4.03
N ILE A 76 -13.52 1.21 2.74
CA ILE A 76 -14.73 0.59 2.17
C ILE A 76 -14.77 -0.90 2.52
N SER A 77 -13.66 -1.60 2.35
CA SER A 77 -13.56 -3.04 2.65
C SER A 77 -13.86 -3.35 4.11
N ILE A 78 -13.38 -2.51 5.02
CA ILE A 78 -13.65 -2.69 6.46
C ILE A 78 -15.12 -2.42 6.78
N VAL A 79 -15.67 -1.33 6.26
CA VAL A 79 -17.08 -0.95 6.49
C VAL A 79 -18.04 -2.02 5.94
N MET A 80 -17.73 -2.56 4.77
CA MET A 80 -18.52 -3.62 4.14
C MET A 80 -18.21 -5.01 4.68
N LYS A 81 -17.24 -5.14 5.57
CA LYS A 81 -16.80 -6.42 6.15
C LYS A 81 -16.46 -7.45 5.08
N LEU A 82 -15.71 -7.03 4.07
CA LEU A 82 -15.28 -7.91 3.00
C LEU A 82 -14.30 -8.96 3.53
N GLU A 83 -14.34 -10.16 2.94
CA GLU A 83 -13.38 -11.21 3.25
C GLU A 83 -12.26 -11.22 2.22
N ILE A 84 -11.06 -11.52 2.68
CA ILE A 84 -9.89 -11.73 1.83
C ILE A 84 -9.23 -13.04 2.22
N THR A 85 -8.79 -13.81 1.22
CA THR A 85 -8.08 -15.06 1.43
C THR A 85 -6.68 -14.95 0.84
N MET A 86 -5.70 -14.69 1.71
CA MET A 86 -4.28 -14.69 1.35
C MET A 86 -3.48 -15.78 2.07
N GLY A 87 -4.01 -16.30 3.15
CA GLY A 87 -3.44 -17.41 3.91
C GLY A 87 -4.25 -18.68 3.70
N LYS A 88 -4.31 -19.49 4.75
CA LYS A 88 -5.05 -20.77 4.72
C LYS A 88 -6.56 -20.58 4.83
N GLU A 89 -7.00 -19.56 5.54
CA GLU A 89 -8.40 -19.30 5.84
C GLU A 89 -8.81 -17.90 5.43
N PRO A 90 -10.10 -17.70 5.08
CA PRO A 90 -10.62 -16.36 4.84
C PRO A 90 -10.49 -15.49 6.09
N MET A 91 -10.11 -14.22 5.88
CA MET A 91 -10.00 -13.24 6.95
C MET A 91 -10.93 -12.07 6.64
N MET A 92 -11.79 -11.72 7.61
CA MET A 92 -12.67 -10.57 7.46
C MET A 92 -11.90 -9.29 7.77
N MET A 93 -12.03 -8.31 6.89
CA MET A 93 -11.41 -7.00 7.07
C MET A 93 -12.01 -6.30 8.30
N ASN A 94 -11.16 -5.81 9.18
CA ASN A 94 -11.56 -5.11 10.40
C ASN A 94 -10.55 -4.00 10.75
N TRP A 95 -10.95 -3.10 11.64
CA TRP A 95 -10.13 -1.96 12.00
C TRP A 95 -8.85 -2.35 12.74
N LYS A 96 -8.93 -3.33 13.60
CA LYS A 96 -7.81 -3.75 14.46
C LYS A 96 -6.66 -4.34 13.63
N ASP A 97 -6.97 -5.30 12.78
CA ASP A 97 -5.95 -6.01 12.00
C ASP A 97 -5.39 -5.16 10.86
N ASN A 98 -6.14 -4.14 10.44
CA ASN A 98 -5.77 -3.28 9.32
C ASN A 98 -5.31 -1.88 9.76
N ALA A 99 -5.13 -1.65 11.06
CA ALA A 99 -4.71 -0.35 11.58
C ALA A 99 -3.36 0.10 11.02
N VAL A 100 -2.36 -0.79 10.99
CA VAL A 100 -1.02 -0.47 10.50
C VAL A 100 -1.04 -0.18 8.98
N PRO A 101 -1.62 -1.04 8.12
CA PRO A 101 -1.76 -0.71 6.70
C PRO A 101 -2.52 0.60 6.45
N LEU A 102 -3.61 0.86 7.17
CA LEU A 102 -4.35 2.11 7.04
C LEU A 102 -3.49 3.32 7.36
N LEU A 103 -2.71 3.24 8.44
CA LEU A 103 -1.81 4.33 8.84
C LEU A 103 -0.75 4.57 7.78
N LEU A 104 -0.08 3.52 7.31
CA LEU A 104 0.99 3.62 6.32
C LEU A 104 0.51 4.18 4.99
N TRP A 105 -0.57 3.62 4.44
CA TRP A 105 -1.13 4.11 3.18
C TRP A 105 -1.71 5.50 3.32
N GLY A 106 -2.32 5.83 4.47
CA GLY A 106 -2.84 7.16 4.77
C GLY A 106 -1.74 8.21 4.84
N LEU A 107 -0.62 7.90 5.49
CA LEU A 107 0.51 8.81 5.57
C LEU A 107 1.19 8.99 4.21
N LEU A 108 1.28 7.93 3.42
CA LEU A 108 1.78 8.05 2.05
C LEU A 108 0.88 8.96 1.21
N ALA A 109 -0.43 8.77 1.26
CA ALA A 109 -1.39 9.60 0.55
C ALA A 109 -1.30 11.06 1.00
N LEU A 110 -1.23 11.30 2.31
CA LEU A 110 -1.11 12.64 2.87
C LEU A 110 0.17 13.32 2.43
N SER A 111 1.31 12.62 2.49
CA SER A 111 2.59 13.18 2.04
C SER A 111 2.54 13.56 0.57
N GLY A 112 1.91 12.73 -0.26
CA GLY A 112 1.73 13.03 -1.67
C GLY A 112 0.82 14.24 -1.89
N LEU A 113 -0.27 14.33 -1.17
CA LEU A 113 -1.22 15.45 -1.28
C LEU A 113 -0.56 16.78 -0.93
N LEU A 114 0.18 16.82 0.19
CA LEU A 114 0.82 18.06 0.66
C LEU A 114 1.89 18.58 -0.30
N GLU A 115 2.58 17.70 -0.99
CA GLU A 115 3.65 18.07 -1.92
C GLU A 115 3.22 18.05 -3.39
N SER A 116 1.95 17.75 -3.67
CA SER A 116 1.45 17.59 -5.04
C SER A 116 1.32 18.89 -5.83
N GLY A 117 1.19 20.00 -5.13
CA GLY A 117 0.84 21.28 -5.75
C GLY A 117 -0.64 21.37 -6.18
N TRP A 118 -1.47 20.38 -5.81
CA TRP A 118 -2.90 20.39 -6.13
C TRP A 118 -3.76 21.07 -5.06
N ILE A 119 -3.17 21.38 -3.93
CA ILE A 119 -3.86 22.12 -2.86
C ILE A 119 -3.05 23.32 -2.39
#